data_b7808a2c027845c2c266cc2e309356b2
#
_entry.id   b7808a2c027845c2c266cc2e309356b2
#
_cell.length_a   1.000
_cell.length_b   1.000
_cell.length_c   1.000
_cell.angle_alpha   90.00
_cell.angle_beta   90.00
_cell.angle_gamma   90.00
#
_symmetry.space_group_name_H-M   'P 1'
#
loop_
_entity.id
_entity.type
_entity.pdbx_description
1 polymer ?
#
loop_
_entity_poly.entity_id
_entity_poly.type
_entity_poly.pdbx_seq_one_letter_code
_entity_poly.pdbx_strand_id
1 'polypeptide(L)'
;MEIRELPLNQVVLDPRLNLRDRLDDETVSRYAEAWTRLPPITVYQIKNKFYLADGFHRHAAAVQLGRRTIDAEVRVGTLEEALDFVAGANLHHGLPLTRAERRRAIELKLRLHHDRSDRALAEELYVGRELVAKIRRQLIEAGQIPAGDTRIGADGKVYPALPREPAQRPTRPGPEDAPKEPRARGKSGEAPWETGEEPLPKGRAKELADAKSLALVPPAMPTAPGIDEMLEIMARQVMEVVQWTHSEGFTENYKSASANARGVFHTATIKLAARAEQLRKLA
;
A
#
# COMPACT_ATOMS: atom_id res chain seq x y z
N MET A 1 -4.45 17.37 -20.85
CA MET A 1 -4.02 17.60 -19.46
C MET A 1 -3.75 19.08 -19.32
N GLU A 2 -4.38 19.75 -18.40
CA GLU A 2 -4.26 21.19 -18.21
C GLU A 2 -3.59 21.45 -16.87
N ILE A 3 -2.49 22.22 -16.88
CA ILE A 3 -1.83 22.65 -15.65
C ILE A 3 -2.45 24.00 -15.27
N ARG A 4 -2.93 24.11 -14.04
CA ARG A 4 -3.52 25.32 -13.46
C ARG A 4 -2.91 25.59 -12.11
N GLU A 5 -2.77 26.86 -11.80
CA GLU A 5 -2.48 27.30 -10.44
C GLU A 5 -3.78 27.32 -9.62
N LEU A 6 -3.87 26.48 -8.59
CA LEU A 6 -5.05 26.35 -7.73
C LEU A 6 -4.79 26.94 -6.35
N PRO A 7 -5.77 27.64 -5.76
CA PRO A 7 -5.73 28.00 -4.35
C PRO A 7 -5.70 26.74 -3.47
N LEU A 8 -4.77 26.68 -2.51
CA LEU A 8 -4.62 25.52 -1.62
C LEU A 8 -5.90 25.19 -0.84
N ASN A 9 -6.69 26.20 -0.48
CA ASN A 9 -7.95 26.01 0.23
C ASN A 9 -9.08 25.42 -0.63
N GLN A 10 -8.90 25.35 -1.95
CA GLN A 10 -9.84 24.67 -2.87
C GLN A 10 -9.48 23.20 -3.10
N VAL A 11 -8.28 22.77 -2.69
CA VAL A 11 -7.84 21.38 -2.83
C VAL A 11 -8.41 20.54 -1.68
N VAL A 12 -9.25 19.59 -2.02
CA VAL A 12 -9.90 18.69 -1.06
C VAL A 12 -9.02 17.47 -0.82
N LEU A 13 -8.64 17.24 0.43
CA LEU A 13 -7.92 16.06 0.87
C LEU A 13 -8.93 14.98 1.30
N ASP A 14 -9.22 14.03 0.42
CA ASP A 14 -10.09 12.89 0.75
C ASP A 14 -9.23 11.70 1.23
N PRO A 15 -9.45 11.19 2.46
CA PRO A 15 -8.67 10.06 2.98
C PRO A 15 -8.71 8.82 2.09
N ARG A 16 -9.76 8.62 1.30
CA ARG A 16 -9.90 7.48 0.38
C ARG A 16 -8.90 7.53 -0.78
N LEU A 17 -8.46 8.73 -1.14
CA LEU A 17 -7.47 8.98 -2.20
C LEU A 17 -6.03 8.97 -1.68
N ASN A 18 -5.82 8.85 -0.37
CA ASN A 18 -4.50 8.75 0.23
C ASN A 18 -4.22 7.31 0.65
N LEU A 19 -3.34 6.63 -0.08
CA LEU A 19 -2.93 5.25 0.26
C LEU A 19 -1.92 5.20 1.41
N ARG A 20 -1.30 6.33 1.78
CA ARG A 20 -0.28 6.38 2.82
C ARG A 20 -0.90 6.46 4.20
N ASP A 21 -0.27 5.76 5.14
CA ASP A 21 -0.67 5.81 6.55
C ASP A 21 -0.41 7.19 7.16
N ARG A 22 0.75 7.76 6.81
CA ARG A 22 1.19 9.10 7.24
C ARG A 22 2.07 9.72 6.17
N LEU A 23 2.15 11.02 6.19
CA LEU A 23 3.15 11.75 5.43
C LEU A 23 4.49 11.69 6.19
N ASP A 24 5.56 11.60 5.43
CA ASP A 24 6.91 11.62 5.95
C ASP A 24 7.40 13.06 6.09
N ASP A 25 7.61 13.51 7.31
CA ASP A 25 7.95 14.92 7.63
C ASP A 25 9.31 15.34 7.04
N GLU A 26 10.27 14.41 6.97
CA GLU A 26 11.57 14.66 6.35
C GLU A 26 11.41 14.91 4.85
N THR A 27 10.57 14.12 4.19
CA THR A 27 10.24 14.33 2.77
C THR A 27 9.50 15.63 2.54
N VAL A 28 8.57 16.00 3.43
CA VAL A 28 7.87 17.29 3.36
C VAL A 28 8.86 18.44 3.44
N SER A 29 9.80 18.41 4.41
CA SER A 29 10.85 19.42 4.56
C SER A 29 11.77 19.51 3.35
N ARG A 30 12.22 18.37 2.84
CA ARG A 30 13.04 18.31 1.61
C ARG A 30 12.32 18.86 0.39
N TYR A 31 11.01 18.63 0.27
CA TYR A 31 10.20 19.21 -0.80
C TYR A 31 9.99 20.72 -0.61
N ALA A 32 9.88 21.21 0.62
CA ALA A 32 9.83 22.63 0.90
C ALA A 32 11.12 23.33 0.44
N GLU A 33 12.29 22.73 0.69
CA GLU A 33 13.59 23.27 0.24
C GLU A 33 13.73 23.25 -1.29
N ALA A 34 13.23 22.20 -1.94
CA ALA A 34 13.33 22.01 -3.39
C ALA A 34 12.11 22.54 -4.17
N TRP A 35 11.29 23.39 -3.56
CA TRP A 35 9.96 23.80 -4.04
C TRP A 35 9.90 24.15 -5.55
N THR A 36 10.83 24.95 -6.05
CA THR A 36 10.82 25.43 -7.43
C THR A 36 11.08 24.34 -8.50
N ARG A 37 11.51 23.16 -8.07
CA ARG A 37 11.83 22.02 -8.95
C ARG A 37 10.78 20.91 -8.89
N LEU A 38 9.75 21.08 -8.06
CA LEU A 38 8.73 20.05 -7.89
C LEU A 38 7.76 20.04 -9.08
N PRO A 39 7.34 18.86 -9.55
CA PRO A 39 6.29 18.75 -10.54
C PRO A 39 4.94 19.17 -9.93
N PRO A 40 3.95 19.57 -10.75
CA PRO A 40 2.61 19.90 -10.28
C PRO A 40 1.97 18.70 -9.54
N ILE A 41 1.07 18.98 -8.59
CA ILE A 41 0.22 17.96 -7.99
C ILE A 41 -0.82 17.48 -9.01
N THR A 42 -1.38 16.26 -8.81
CA THR A 42 -2.49 15.79 -9.65
C THR A 42 -3.81 15.88 -8.87
N VAL A 43 -4.79 16.56 -9.43
CA VAL A 43 -6.13 16.67 -8.85
C VAL A 43 -7.21 16.21 -9.82
N TYR A 44 -8.26 15.58 -9.26
CA TYR A 44 -9.47 15.28 -10.00
C TYR A 44 -10.55 16.33 -9.72
N GLN A 45 -11.02 16.98 -10.80
CA GLN A 45 -12.18 17.86 -10.73
C GLN A 45 -13.44 17.02 -10.82
N ILE A 46 -14.13 16.88 -9.69
CA ILE A 46 -15.38 16.17 -9.56
C ILE A 46 -16.46 17.18 -9.24
N LYS A 47 -17.37 17.44 -10.19
CA LYS A 47 -18.28 18.58 -10.13
C LYS A 47 -17.49 19.89 -9.98
N ASN A 48 -17.69 20.61 -8.87
CA ASN A 48 -17.04 21.91 -8.59
C ASN A 48 -15.93 21.81 -7.52
N LYS A 49 -15.38 20.62 -7.25
CA LYS A 49 -14.35 20.40 -6.23
C LYS A 49 -13.12 19.75 -6.84
N PHE A 50 -11.93 20.12 -6.34
CA PHE A 50 -10.65 19.57 -6.76
C PHE A 50 -10.15 18.60 -5.70
N TYR A 51 -10.16 17.31 -5.98
CA TYR A 51 -9.72 16.25 -5.07
C TYR A 51 -8.28 15.89 -5.36
N LEU A 52 -7.42 15.95 -4.34
CA LEU A 52 -6.01 15.57 -4.48
C LEU A 52 -5.90 14.06 -4.71
N ALA A 53 -5.29 13.68 -5.82
CA ALA A 53 -5.04 12.28 -6.19
C ALA A 53 -3.55 11.90 -6.09
N ASP A 54 -2.62 12.84 -6.38
CA ASP A 54 -1.19 12.63 -6.18
C ASP A 54 -0.49 13.91 -5.75
N GLY A 55 0.54 13.77 -4.92
CA GLY A 55 1.35 14.88 -4.41
C GLY A 55 0.98 15.33 -3.01
N PHE A 56 0.51 14.45 -2.13
CA PHE A 56 0.19 14.77 -0.74
C PHE A 56 1.37 15.41 0.02
N HIS A 57 2.60 14.93 -0.17
CA HIS A 57 3.80 15.56 0.42
C HIS A 57 4.07 16.94 -0.18
N ARG A 58 3.87 17.13 -1.49
CA ARG A 58 4.01 18.44 -2.16
C ARG A 58 2.97 19.44 -1.64
N HIS A 59 1.74 19.00 -1.47
CA HIS A 59 0.69 19.82 -0.87
C HIS A 59 1.05 20.20 0.59
N ALA A 60 1.52 19.25 1.39
CA ALA A 60 1.96 19.53 2.76
C ALA A 60 3.15 20.52 2.80
N ALA A 61 4.13 20.35 1.91
CA ALA A 61 5.24 21.30 1.76
C ALA A 61 4.76 22.71 1.38
N ALA A 62 3.77 22.84 0.49
CA ALA A 62 3.16 24.13 0.16
C ALA A 62 2.51 24.80 1.38
N VAL A 63 1.80 24.02 2.19
CA VAL A 63 1.21 24.49 3.46
C VAL A 63 2.30 24.93 4.44
N GLN A 64 3.37 24.14 4.61
CA GLN A 64 4.50 24.46 5.48
C GLN A 64 5.19 25.78 5.07
N LEU A 65 5.31 26.04 3.76
CA LEU A 65 5.87 27.28 3.20
C LEU A 65 4.91 28.49 3.26
N GLY A 66 3.68 28.31 3.76
CA GLY A 66 2.67 29.35 3.77
C GLY A 66 2.22 29.80 2.37
N ARG A 67 2.34 28.95 1.36
CA ARG A 67 1.89 29.24 0.00
C ARG A 67 0.38 29.41 -0.04
N ARG A 68 -0.11 30.26 -0.93
CA ARG A 68 -1.54 30.44 -1.15
C ARG A 68 -2.06 29.58 -2.29
N THR A 69 -1.19 29.24 -3.23
CA THR A 69 -1.51 28.51 -4.45
C THR A 69 -0.50 27.39 -4.70
N ILE A 70 -0.88 26.45 -5.54
CA ILE A 70 -0.05 25.31 -5.97
C ILE A 70 -0.38 24.96 -7.42
N ASP A 71 0.67 24.63 -8.20
CA ASP A 71 0.49 24.14 -9.57
C ASP A 71 -0.12 22.73 -9.55
N ALA A 72 -1.19 22.55 -10.29
CA ALA A 72 -1.95 21.30 -10.35
C ALA A 72 -2.24 20.89 -11.78
N GLU A 73 -2.01 19.62 -12.08
CA GLU A 73 -2.53 18.93 -13.25
C GLU A 73 -4.00 18.58 -12.97
N VAL A 74 -4.91 19.23 -13.65
CA VAL A 74 -6.36 19.04 -13.44
C VAL A 74 -6.88 17.98 -14.41
N ARG A 75 -7.48 16.93 -13.85
CA ARG A 75 -8.21 15.90 -14.58
C ARG A 75 -9.68 15.99 -14.23
N VAL A 76 -10.53 16.04 -15.24
CA VAL A 76 -11.99 15.99 -15.05
C VAL A 76 -12.42 14.52 -15.02
N GLY A 77 -13.20 14.13 -14.00
CA GLY A 77 -13.63 12.75 -13.89
C GLY A 77 -14.50 12.47 -12.67
N THR A 78 -14.68 11.20 -12.38
CA THR A 78 -15.44 10.68 -11.25
C THR A 78 -14.53 10.34 -10.06
N LEU A 79 -15.13 10.08 -8.92
CA LEU A 79 -14.38 9.60 -7.74
C LEU A 79 -13.78 8.22 -8.00
N GLU A 80 -14.47 7.37 -8.74
CA GLU A 80 -14.02 6.03 -9.09
C GLU A 80 -12.76 6.08 -9.97
N GLU A 81 -12.75 6.96 -10.98
CA GLU A 81 -11.57 7.19 -11.82
C GLU A 81 -10.40 7.78 -11.01
N ALA A 82 -10.68 8.64 -10.04
CA ALA A 82 -9.64 9.16 -9.13
C ALA A 82 -9.07 8.05 -8.24
N LEU A 83 -9.90 7.17 -7.70
CA LEU A 83 -9.48 6.01 -6.91
C LEU A 83 -8.66 5.02 -7.75
N ASP A 84 -9.09 4.77 -8.99
CA ASP A 84 -8.38 3.91 -9.93
C ASP A 84 -6.99 4.46 -10.26
N PHE A 85 -6.91 5.76 -10.53
CA PHE A 85 -5.64 6.46 -10.74
C PHE A 85 -4.70 6.34 -9.54
N VAL A 86 -5.19 6.61 -8.33
CA VAL A 86 -4.39 6.54 -7.10
C VAL A 86 -3.83 5.15 -6.85
N ALA A 87 -4.61 4.10 -7.12
CA ALA A 87 -4.17 2.72 -6.97
C ALA A 87 -3.01 2.36 -7.91
N GLY A 88 -2.95 2.97 -9.12
CA GLY A 88 -1.88 2.75 -10.11
C GLY A 88 -0.69 3.70 -9.97
N ALA A 89 -0.93 4.99 -9.82
CA ALA A 89 0.11 6.04 -9.91
C ALA A 89 1.24 5.89 -8.88
N ASN A 90 0.90 5.55 -7.63
CA ASN A 90 1.87 5.45 -6.54
C ASN A 90 2.80 4.22 -6.61
N LEU A 91 2.57 3.30 -7.54
CA LEU A 91 3.41 2.10 -7.72
C LEU A 91 4.56 2.33 -8.71
N HIS A 92 4.44 3.34 -9.59
CA HIS A 92 5.40 3.61 -10.65
C HIS A 92 6.41 4.71 -10.32
N HIS A 93 5.98 5.75 -9.61
CA HIS A 93 6.77 6.96 -9.38
C HIS A 93 6.63 7.46 -7.95
N GLY A 94 7.67 8.12 -7.44
CA GLY A 94 7.66 8.73 -6.13
C GLY A 94 8.29 7.87 -5.02
N LEU A 95 7.94 8.16 -3.78
CA LEU A 95 8.41 7.42 -2.61
C LEU A 95 7.83 6.01 -2.60
N PRO A 96 8.67 4.97 -2.37
CA PRO A 96 8.20 3.60 -2.30
C PRO A 96 7.06 3.43 -1.30
N LEU A 97 6.07 2.64 -1.67
CA LEU A 97 5.00 2.24 -0.76
C LEU A 97 5.49 1.15 0.20
N THR A 98 5.06 1.20 1.44
CA THR A 98 5.21 0.12 2.41
C THR A 98 4.45 -1.12 1.93
N ARG A 99 4.71 -2.28 2.55
CA ARG A 99 3.96 -3.51 2.24
C ARG A 99 2.45 -3.36 2.49
N ALA A 100 2.07 -2.65 3.55
CA ALA A 100 0.67 -2.40 3.90
C ALA A 100 -0.01 -1.46 2.89
N GLU A 101 0.65 -0.38 2.52
CA GLU A 101 0.16 0.59 1.52
C GLU A 101 0.02 -0.05 0.14
N ARG A 102 1.01 -0.86 -0.28
CA ARG A 102 0.95 -1.63 -1.53
C ARG A 102 -0.21 -2.61 -1.52
N ARG A 103 -0.45 -3.30 -0.40
CA ARG A 103 -1.59 -4.18 -0.24
C ARG A 103 -2.90 -3.41 -0.43
N ARG A 104 -3.06 -2.22 0.18
CA ARG A 104 -4.25 -1.37 0.02
C ARG A 104 -4.45 -0.94 -1.44
N ALA A 105 -3.38 -0.60 -2.16
CA ALA A 105 -3.47 -0.29 -3.59
C ALA A 105 -4.04 -1.47 -4.40
N ILE A 106 -3.54 -2.69 -4.14
CA ILE A 106 -4.03 -3.90 -4.80
C ILE A 106 -5.49 -4.20 -4.41
N GLU A 107 -5.84 -4.07 -3.13
CA GLU A 107 -7.23 -4.26 -2.66
C GLU A 107 -8.19 -3.27 -3.32
N LEU A 108 -7.78 -2.00 -3.44
CA LEU A 108 -8.56 -0.97 -4.10
C LEU A 108 -8.79 -1.31 -5.59
N LYS A 109 -7.72 -1.68 -6.32
CA LYS A 109 -7.83 -2.12 -7.72
C LYS A 109 -8.74 -3.34 -7.88
N LEU A 110 -8.65 -4.31 -6.98
CA LEU A 110 -9.49 -5.50 -7.00
C LEU A 110 -10.97 -5.21 -6.74
N ARG A 111 -11.28 -4.20 -5.92
CA ARG A 111 -12.67 -3.77 -5.70
C ARG A 111 -13.25 -3.03 -6.90
N LEU A 112 -12.42 -2.21 -7.56
CA LEU A 112 -12.83 -1.45 -8.75
C LEU A 112 -12.94 -2.34 -9.99
N HIS A 113 -12.05 -3.33 -10.11
CA HIS A 113 -11.90 -4.17 -11.31
C HIS A 113 -11.87 -5.67 -10.93
N HIS A 114 -12.89 -6.13 -10.21
CA HIS A 114 -12.97 -7.54 -9.78
C HIS A 114 -13.10 -8.52 -10.96
N ASP A 115 -13.58 -8.04 -12.10
CA ASP A 115 -13.74 -8.77 -13.36
C ASP A 115 -12.41 -8.98 -14.12
N ARG A 116 -11.35 -8.21 -13.81
CA ARG A 116 -10.05 -8.35 -14.46
C ARG A 116 -9.24 -9.51 -13.88
N SER A 117 -8.44 -10.15 -14.71
CA SER A 117 -7.59 -11.28 -14.31
C SER A 117 -6.44 -10.83 -13.39
N ASP A 118 -6.00 -11.75 -12.52
CA ASP A 118 -4.86 -11.48 -11.61
C ASP A 118 -3.59 -11.11 -12.38
N ARG A 119 -3.39 -11.66 -13.57
CA ARG A 119 -2.27 -11.34 -14.44
C ARG A 119 -2.37 -9.92 -14.97
N ALA A 120 -3.53 -9.52 -15.47
CA ALA A 120 -3.75 -8.17 -16.00
C ALA A 120 -3.52 -7.09 -14.92
N LEU A 121 -4.06 -7.32 -13.71
CA LEU A 121 -3.85 -6.40 -12.59
C LEU A 121 -2.40 -6.42 -12.09
N ALA A 122 -1.74 -7.58 -12.07
CA ALA A 122 -0.35 -7.70 -11.67
C ALA A 122 0.60 -6.94 -12.61
N GLU A 123 0.37 -7.03 -13.92
CA GLU A 123 1.12 -6.29 -14.95
C GLU A 123 0.91 -4.78 -14.79
N GLU A 124 -0.33 -4.33 -14.60
CA GLU A 124 -0.66 -2.91 -14.41
C GLU A 124 -0.06 -2.33 -13.12
N LEU A 125 -0.05 -3.10 -12.03
CA LEU A 125 0.42 -2.68 -10.72
C LEU A 125 1.92 -2.99 -10.48
N TYR A 126 2.61 -3.61 -11.43
CA TYR A 126 4.02 -4.05 -11.33
C TYR A 126 4.29 -4.88 -10.06
N VAL A 127 3.40 -5.82 -9.80
CA VAL A 127 3.50 -6.76 -8.67
C VAL A 127 3.44 -8.20 -9.15
N GLY A 128 3.80 -9.15 -8.28
CA GLY A 128 3.67 -10.58 -8.60
C GLY A 128 2.21 -11.02 -8.67
N ARG A 129 1.85 -11.83 -9.69
CA ARG A 129 0.50 -12.38 -9.88
C ARG A 129 0.01 -13.14 -8.63
N GLU A 130 0.89 -13.90 -7.99
CA GLU A 130 0.57 -14.66 -6.78
C GLU A 130 0.11 -13.76 -5.62
N LEU A 131 0.68 -12.56 -5.51
CA LEU A 131 0.26 -11.59 -4.49
C LEU A 131 -1.17 -11.11 -4.77
N VAL A 132 -1.48 -10.76 -6.03
CA VAL A 132 -2.83 -10.34 -6.44
C VAL A 132 -3.83 -11.48 -6.21
N ALA A 133 -3.51 -12.71 -6.62
CA ALA A 133 -4.34 -13.89 -6.44
C ALA A 133 -4.61 -14.20 -4.95
N LYS A 134 -3.59 -14.05 -4.09
CA LYS A 134 -3.72 -14.23 -2.63
C LYS A 134 -4.67 -13.20 -2.03
N ILE A 135 -4.49 -11.93 -2.38
CA ILE A 135 -5.33 -10.84 -1.84
C ILE A 135 -6.76 -10.99 -2.35
N ARG A 136 -6.96 -11.30 -3.64
CA ARG A 136 -8.29 -11.56 -4.19
C ARG A 136 -9.02 -12.67 -3.45
N ARG A 137 -8.35 -13.80 -3.17
CA ARG A 137 -8.95 -14.90 -2.41
C ARG A 137 -9.43 -14.42 -1.04
N GLN A 138 -8.62 -13.66 -0.33
CA GLN A 138 -8.98 -13.09 0.97
C GLN A 138 -10.18 -12.14 0.88
N LEU A 139 -10.26 -11.30 -0.17
CA LEU A 139 -11.40 -10.40 -0.38
C LEU A 139 -12.69 -11.16 -0.72
N ILE A 140 -12.60 -12.25 -1.49
CA ILE A 140 -13.74 -13.13 -1.79
C ILE A 140 -14.21 -13.85 -0.53
N GLU A 141 -13.30 -14.45 0.25
CA GLU A 141 -13.58 -15.11 1.53
C GLU A 141 -14.24 -14.14 2.53
N ALA A 142 -13.83 -12.87 2.52
CA ALA A 142 -14.41 -11.82 3.34
C ALA A 142 -15.72 -11.22 2.75
N GLY A 143 -16.21 -11.71 1.62
CA GLY A 143 -17.44 -11.20 0.96
C GLY A 143 -17.32 -9.78 0.42
N GLN A 144 -16.10 -9.25 0.23
CA GLN A 144 -15.88 -7.86 -0.19
C GLN A 144 -15.86 -7.68 -1.71
N ILE A 145 -15.62 -8.76 -2.46
CA ILE A 145 -15.75 -8.82 -3.92
C ILE A 145 -16.39 -10.14 -4.33
N PRO A 146 -17.12 -10.19 -5.46
CA PRO A 146 -17.72 -11.43 -5.95
C PRO A 146 -16.64 -12.41 -6.43
N ALA A 147 -16.90 -13.71 -6.32
CA ALA A 147 -16.03 -14.76 -6.82
C ALA A 147 -15.85 -14.69 -8.35
N GLY A 148 -16.96 -14.48 -9.08
CA GLY A 148 -16.99 -14.42 -10.54
C GLY A 148 -16.54 -15.72 -11.21
N ASP A 149 -17.23 -16.13 -12.27
CA ASP A 149 -16.89 -17.35 -13.04
C ASP A 149 -15.88 -17.09 -14.15
N THR A 150 -15.77 -15.83 -14.58
CA THR A 150 -14.90 -15.41 -15.69
C THR A 150 -14.12 -14.15 -15.30
N ARG A 151 -12.99 -13.93 -16.00
CA ARG A 151 -12.15 -12.75 -15.86
C ARG A 151 -11.61 -12.26 -17.18
N ILE A 152 -11.46 -10.95 -17.32
CA ILE A 152 -10.91 -10.31 -18.52
C ILE A 152 -9.37 -10.30 -18.42
N GLY A 153 -8.70 -10.86 -19.40
CA GLY A 153 -7.24 -10.85 -19.52
C GLY A 153 -6.68 -9.49 -19.91
N ALA A 154 -5.36 -9.34 -19.88
CA ALA A 154 -4.66 -8.15 -20.38
C ALA A 154 -4.86 -7.95 -21.90
N ASP A 155 -5.16 -9.03 -22.62
CA ASP A 155 -5.49 -9.05 -24.06
C ASP A 155 -6.97 -8.73 -24.35
N GLY A 156 -7.76 -8.38 -23.33
CA GLY A 156 -9.20 -8.10 -23.43
C GLY A 156 -10.09 -9.34 -23.62
N LYS A 157 -9.52 -10.57 -23.63
CA LYS A 157 -10.30 -11.80 -23.75
C LYS A 157 -10.82 -12.27 -22.41
N VAL A 158 -11.95 -12.97 -22.46
CA VAL A 158 -12.59 -13.55 -21.27
C VAL A 158 -12.03 -14.96 -21.03
N TYR A 159 -11.58 -15.20 -19.82
CA TYR A 159 -11.04 -16.47 -19.34
C TYR A 159 -11.84 -17.00 -18.17
N PRO A 160 -11.91 -18.33 -17.96
CA PRO A 160 -12.49 -18.90 -16.74
C PRO A 160 -11.70 -18.44 -15.51
N ALA A 161 -12.41 -18.11 -14.42
CA ALA A 161 -11.80 -17.64 -13.16
C ALA A 161 -11.04 -18.76 -12.42
N LEU A 162 -11.50 -20.01 -12.55
CA LEU A 162 -10.81 -21.18 -12.01
C LEU A 162 -9.77 -21.69 -13.00
N PRO A 163 -8.58 -22.09 -12.53
CA PRO A 163 -7.67 -22.85 -13.36
C PRO A 163 -8.43 -24.08 -13.89
N ARG A 164 -8.35 -24.37 -15.17
CA ARG A 164 -8.70 -25.70 -15.65
C ARG A 164 -7.91 -26.68 -14.79
N GLU A 165 -8.58 -27.64 -14.17
CA GLU A 165 -7.88 -28.82 -13.67
C GLU A 165 -6.92 -29.27 -14.76
N PRO A 166 -5.62 -29.48 -14.44
CA PRO A 166 -4.69 -29.96 -15.45
C PRO A 166 -5.33 -31.22 -16.04
N ALA A 167 -5.75 -31.13 -17.32
CA ALA A 167 -6.23 -32.28 -18.02
C ALA A 167 -5.20 -33.37 -17.73
N GLN A 168 -5.62 -34.48 -17.11
CA GLN A 168 -4.75 -35.58 -16.85
C GLN A 168 -4.07 -35.87 -18.17
N ARG A 169 -2.78 -35.53 -18.28
CA ARG A 169 -2.01 -35.92 -19.45
C ARG A 169 -2.17 -37.41 -19.50
N PRO A 170 -2.72 -37.97 -20.60
CA PRO A 170 -2.73 -39.40 -20.74
C PRO A 170 -1.28 -39.87 -20.47
N THR A 171 -1.10 -40.62 -19.43
CA THR A 171 0.18 -41.28 -19.14
C THR A 171 0.53 -42.04 -20.41
N ARG A 172 1.51 -41.53 -21.19
CA ARG A 172 2.12 -42.33 -22.21
C ARG A 172 2.55 -43.61 -21.52
N PRO A 173 2.09 -44.80 -21.98
CA PRO A 173 2.66 -46.01 -21.44
C PRO A 173 4.17 -45.91 -21.62
N GLY A 174 4.91 -46.00 -20.51
CA GLY A 174 6.36 -46.06 -20.55
C GLY A 174 6.74 -47.21 -21.48
N PRO A 175 7.81 -47.10 -22.27
CA PRO A 175 8.35 -48.24 -22.98
C PRO A 175 8.82 -49.23 -21.90
N GLU A 176 8.03 -50.27 -21.66
CA GLU A 176 8.46 -51.46 -20.97
C GLU A 176 9.50 -52.12 -21.88
N ASP A 177 10.67 -52.40 -21.27
CA ASP A 177 11.68 -53.33 -21.73
C ASP A 177 12.33 -53.12 -23.11
N ALA A 178 13.25 -52.14 -23.19
CA ALA A 178 14.36 -52.25 -24.13
C ALA A 178 15.68 -52.56 -23.36
N PRO A 179 16.49 -53.54 -23.78
CA PRO A 179 17.75 -53.88 -23.12
C PRO A 179 18.71 -52.70 -23.16
N LYS A 180 19.32 -52.35 -22.03
CA LYS A 180 20.33 -51.32 -21.93
C LYS A 180 21.64 -51.78 -22.56
N GLU A 181 21.94 -51.31 -23.76
CA GLU A 181 23.31 -51.38 -24.29
C GLU A 181 24.23 -50.44 -23.54
N PRO A 182 25.49 -50.81 -23.23
CA PRO A 182 26.42 -49.98 -22.51
C PRO A 182 26.95 -48.85 -23.42
N ARG A 183 26.55 -47.61 -23.12
CA ARG A 183 27.10 -46.43 -23.79
C ARG A 183 28.56 -46.23 -23.43
N ALA A 184 29.43 -46.22 -24.43
CA ALA A 184 30.86 -45.91 -24.32
C ALA A 184 31.06 -44.51 -23.71
N ARG A 185 31.97 -44.40 -22.74
CA ARG A 185 32.44 -43.16 -22.16
C ARG A 185 33.13 -42.30 -23.24
N GLY A 186 32.42 -41.30 -23.76
CA GLY A 186 33.02 -40.21 -24.52
C GLY A 186 33.72 -39.26 -23.54
N LYS A 187 34.96 -38.93 -23.84
CA LYS A 187 35.78 -37.93 -23.12
C LYS A 187 35.08 -36.56 -23.19
N SER A 188 34.71 -36.00 -22.05
CA SER A 188 34.20 -34.65 -21.93
C SER A 188 35.30 -33.66 -22.23
N GLY A 189 35.14 -32.82 -23.26
CA GLY A 189 35.94 -31.63 -23.45
C GLY A 189 35.61 -30.56 -22.40
N GLU A 190 36.62 -29.96 -21.86
CA GLU A 190 36.52 -28.88 -20.85
C GLU A 190 35.72 -27.68 -21.43
N ALA A 191 34.79 -27.15 -20.67
CA ALA A 191 34.07 -25.93 -21.02
C ALA A 191 34.87 -24.69 -20.59
N PRO A 192 35.00 -23.65 -21.43
CA PRO A 192 35.96 -22.53 -21.24
C PRO A 192 35.59 -21.46 -20.21
N TRP A 193 34.72 -21.72 -19.25
CA TRP A 193 34.21 -20.71 -18.30
C TRP A 193 34.33 -21.06 -16.81
N GLU A 194 35.16 -22.05 -16.47
CA GLU A 194 35.63 -22.24 -15.09
C GLU A 194 36.72 -21.24 -14.77
N THR A 195 36.34 -20.01 -14.44
CA THR A 195 37.22 -19.06 -13.74
C THR A 195 37.36 -19.51 -12.30
N GLY A 196 38.59 -19.82 -11.91
CA GLY A 196 38.94 -20.35 -10.61
C GLY A 196 38.58 -19.43 -9.47
N GLU A 197 37.61 -19.86 -8.66
CA GLU A 197 37.53 -19.46 -7.27
C GLU A 197 38.16 -20.59 -6.44
N GLU A 198 39.24 -20.28 -5.73
CA GLU A 198 39.86 -21.19 -4.77
C GLU A 198 38.84 -21.57 -3.69
N PRO A 199 38.71 -22.85 -3.32
CA PRO A 199 37.83 -23.27 -2.26
C PRO A 199 38.25 -22.69 -0.92
N LEU A 200 37.36 -21.94 -0.27
CA LEU A 200 37.54 -21.40 1.08
C LEU A 200 37.93 -22.50 2.07
N PRO A 201 38.90 -22.25 2.97
CA PRO A 201 39.40 -23.23 3.93
C PRO A 201 38.26 -23.73 4.83
N LYS A 202 38.19 -25.05 5.01
CA LYS A 202 37.12 -25.80 5.69
C LYS A 202 36.79 -25.37 7.13
N GLY A 203 37.64 -24.53 7.79
CA GLY A 203 37.38 -23.99 9.12
C GLY A 203 36.33 -22.87 9.16
N ARG A 204 36.28 -22.03 8.13
CA ARG A 204 35.44 -20.85 8.10
C ARG A 204 33.96 -21.13 7.82
N ALA A 205 33.65 -22.29 7.22
CA ALA A 205 32.28 -22.73 6.97
C ALA A 205 31.57 -23.16 8.27
N LYS A 206 32.32 -23.66 9.25
CA LYS A 206 31.78 -24.07 10.55
C LYS A 206 31.49 -22.87 11.44
N GLU A 207 32.40 -21.86 11.45
CA GLU A 207 32.17 -20.62 12.19
C GLU A 207 30.97 -19.82 11.65
N LEU A 208 30.75 -19.80 10.31
CA LEU A 208 29.59 -19.18 9.69
C LEU A 208 28.27 -19.95 9.95
N ALA A 209 28.33 -21.26 10.10
CA ALA A 209 27.17 -22.07 10.46
C ALA A 209 26.80 -21.89 11.94
N ASP A 210 27.80 -21.82 12.84
CA ASP A 210 27.60 -21.57 14.27
C ASP A 210 27.12 -20.11 14.52
N ALA A 211 27.64 -19.13 13.78
CA ALA A 211 27.16 -17.75 13.82
C ALA A 211 25.72 -17.58 13.31
N LYS A 212 25.32 -18.35 12.29
CA LYS A 212 23.92 -18.39 11.82
C LYS A 212 22.99 -19.09 12.79
N SER A 213 23.46 -20.06 13.55
CA SER A 213 22.67 -20.77 14.55
C SER A 213 22.40 -19.91 15.79
N LEU A 214 23.31 -19.00 16.13
CA LEU A 214 23.15 -18.05 17.25
C LEU A 214 22.29 -16.81 16.91
N ALA A 215 22.08 -16.53 15.62
CA ALA A 215 21.31 -15.36 15.15
C ALA A 215 19.82 -15.65 14.87
N LEU A 216 19.33 -16.85 15.19
CA LEU A 216 17.97 -17.30 14.81
C LEU A 216 17.01 -17.46 16.01
N VAL A 217 17.18 -16.64 17.04
CA VAL A 217 16.03 -16.31 17.90
C VAL A 217 15.62 -14.88 17.48
N PRO A 218 14.56 -14.74 16.69
CA PRO A 218 14.02 -13.39 16.48
C PRO A 218 13.63 -12.88 17.86
N PRO A 219 13.95 -11.61 18.22
CA PRO A 219 13.40 -11.01 19.41
C PRO A 219 11.90 -11.24 19.36
N ALA A 220 11.33 -11.75 20.45
CA ALA A 220 9.91 -12.00 20.55
C ALA A 220 9.20 -10.75 20.03
N MET A 221 8.48 -10.88 18.90
CA MET A 221 7.62 -9.81 18.39
C MET A 221 6.73 -9.43 19.56
N PRO A 222 6.63 -8.15 19.93
CA PRO A 222 5.68 -7.75 20.97
C PRO A 222 4.32 -8.30 20.52
N THR A 223 3.76 -9.20 21.28
CA THR A 223 2.39 -9.69 21.08
C THR A 223 1.51 -8.46 21.00
N ALA A 224 0.67 -8.38 19.97
CA ALA A 224 -0.30 -7.28 19.88
C ALA A 224 -1.03 -7.20 21.22
N PRO A 225 -1.18 -5.99 21.81
CA PRO A 225 -1.80 -5.82 23.11
C PRO A 225 -3.17 -6.49 23.10
N GLY A 226 -3.51 -7.19 24.20
CA GLY A 226 -4.84 -7.77 24.37
C GLY A 226 -5.91 -6.68 24.28
N ILE A 227 -7.18 -7.08 24.07
CA ILE A 227 -8.27 -6.09 23.93
C ILE A 227 -8.38 -5.19 25.17
N ASP A 228 -8.15 -5.74 26.36
CA ASP A 228 -8.18 -5.01 27.63
C ASP A 228 -7.07 -3.96 27.69
N GLU A 229 -5.84 -4.35 27.36
CA GLU A 229 -4.68 -3.44 27.31
C GLU A 229 -4.89 -2.33 26.25
N MET A 230 -5.50 -2.67 25.13
CA MET A 230 -5.82 -1.69 24.07
C MET A 230 -6.88 -0.69 24.54
N LEU A 231 -7.90 -1.14 25.30
CA LEU A 231 -8.91 -0.28 25.88
C LEU A 231 -8.32 0.65 26.95
N GLU A 232 -7.39 0.16 27.78
CA GLU A 232 -6.68 0.99 28.75
C GLU A 232 -5.80 2.05 28.10
N ILE A 233 -5.07 1.71 27.02
CA ILE A 233 -4.28 2.67 26.25
C ILE A 233 -5.18 3.77 25.66
N MET A 234 -6.29 3.39 25.05
CA MET A 234 -7.24 4.33 24.47
C MET A 234 -7.87 5.23 25.56
N ALA A 235 -8.24 4.66 26.71
CA ALA A 235 -8.78 5.43 27.82
C ALA A 235 -7.77 6.47 28.33
N ARG A 236 -6.49 6.10 28.44
CA ARG A 236 -5.42 7.02 28.84
C ARG A 236 -5.27 8.18 27.86
N GLN A 237 -5.27 7.91 26.55
CA GLN A 237 -5.20 8.95 25.52
C GLN A 237 -6.38 9.92 25.59
N VAL A 238 -7.59 9.40 25.79
CA VAL A 238 -8.78 10.25 25.96
C VAL A 238 -8.66 11.12 27.21
N MET A 239 -8.18 10.57 28.32
CA MET A 239 -7.96 11.32 29.55
C MET A 239 -6.90 12.41 29.41
N GLU A 240 -5.82 12.16 28.67
CA GLU A 240 -4.82 13.20 28.35
C GLU A 240 -5.44 14.37 27.58
N VAL A 241 -6.27 14.09 26.58
CA VAL A 241 -7.01 15.13 25.85
C VAL A 241 -7.94 15.91 26.78
N VAL A 242 -8.68 15.22 27.66
CA VAL A 242 -9.56 15.87 28.64
C VAL A 242 -8.76 16.78 29.57
N GLN A 243 -7.64 16.28 30.13
CA GLN A 243 -6.76 17.07 31.01
C GLN A 243 -6.20 18.30 30.30
N TRP A 244 -5.76 18.15 29.04
CA TRP A 244 -5.28 19.26 28.23
C TRP A 244 -6.37 20.33 28.03
N THR A 245 -7.62 19.94 27.78
CA THR A 245 -8.72 20.90 27.64
C THR A 245 -9.06 21.66 28.95
N HIS A 246 -8.64 21.15 30.11
CA HIS A 246 -8.79 21.82 31.41
C HIS A 246 -7.55 22.60 31.85
N SER A 247 -6.46 22.57 31.05
CA SER A 247 -5.23 23.28 31.38
C SER A 247 -5.41 24.79 31.29
N GLU A 248 -4.66 25.53 32.12
CA GLU A 248 -4.59 26.99 32.04
C GLU A 248 -4.13 27.44 30.65
N GLY A 249 -4.80 28.39 30.06
CA GLY A 249 -4.50 28.89 28.69
C GLY A 249 -5.11 28.09 27.54
N PHE A 250 -5.75 26.93 27.77
CA PHE A 250 -6.41 26.20 26.68
C PHE A 250 -7.43 27.06 25.93
N THR A 251 -8.28 27.80 26.68
CA THR A 251 -9.33 28.63 26.09
C THR A 251 -8.77 29.74 25.17
N GLU A 252 -7.65 30.35 25.57
CA GLU A 252 -6.98 31.38 24.77
C GLU A 252 -6.32 30.79 23.53
N ASN A 253 -5.60 29.68 23.70
CA ASN A 253 -4.99 28.94 22.61
C ASN A 253 -6.05 28.43 21.61
N TYR A 254 -7.19 27.94 22.11
CA TYR A 254 -8.30 27.52 21.25
C TYR A 254 -8.91 28.70 20.49
N LYS A 255 -9.07 29.87 21.11
CA LYS A 255 -9.56 31.07 20.42
C LYS A 255 -8.59 31.58 19.36
N SER A 256 -7.28 31.49 19.59
CA SER A 256 -6.23 31.90 18.64
C SER A 256 -6.03 30.90 17.50
N ALA A 257 -6.47 29.65 17.66
CA ALA A 257 -6.35 28.63 16.62
C ALA A 257 -7.16 28.99 15.37
N SER A 258 -6.74 28.48 14.21
CA SER A 258 -7.45 28.67 12.95
C SER A 258 -8.89 28.12 13.02
N ALA A 259 -9.80 28.73 12.25
CA ALA A 259 -11.19 28.27 12.16
C ALA A 259 -11.30 26.78 11.75
N ASN A 260 -10.40 26.33 10.86
CA ASN A 260 -10.33 24.94 10.44
C ASN A 260 -9.92 24.01 11.59
N ALA A 261 -8.87 24.36 12.35
CA ALA A 261 -8.42 23.57 13.49
C ALA A 261 -9.51 23.45 14.57
N ARG A 262 -10.18 24.54 14.88
CA ARG A 262 -11.32 24.55 15.81
C ARG A 262 -12.47 23.66 15.32
N GLY A 263 -12.80 23.72 14.03
CA GLY A 263 -13.84 22.90 13.42
C GLY A 263 -13.52 21.40 13.47
N VAL A 264 -12.28 21.03 13.19
CA VAL A 264 -11.83 19.62 13.28
C VAL A 264 -11.91 19.12 14.71
N PHE A 265 -11.38 19.91 15.67
CA PHE A 265 -11.43 19.54 17.09
C PHE A 265 -12.87 19.40 17.60
N HIS A 266 -13.74 20.37 17.29
CA HIS A 266 -15.16 20.31 17.67
C HIS A 266 -15.89 19.12 17.06
N THR A 267 -15.63 18.80 15.79
CA THR A 267 -16.23 17.62 15.15
C THR A 267 -15.75 16.32 15.80
N ALA A 268 -14.47 16.22 16.14
CA ALA A 268 -13.89 15.05 16.80
C ALA A 268 -14.51 14.83 18.21
N THR A 269 -14.64 15.90 18.99
CA THR A 269 -15.24 15.83 20.34
C THR A 269 -16.72 15.43 20.31
N ILE A 270 -17.51 15.93 19.35
CA ILE A 270 -18.91 15.51 19.17
C ILE A 270 -18.98 14.03 18.83
N LYS A 271 -18.17 13.55 17.87
CA LYS A 271 -18.16 12.13 17.48
C LYS A 271 -17.77 11.22 18.66
N LEU A 272 -16.76 11.64 19.44
CA LEU A 272 -16.31 10.90 20.61
C LEU A 272 -17.43 10.81 21.67
N ALA A 273 -18.10 11.93 21.97
CA ALA A 273 -19.22 11.97 22.92
C ALA A 273 -20.39 11.09 22.47
N ALA A 274 -20.78 11.15 21.20
CA ALA A 274 -21.82 10.30 20.64
C ALA A 274 -21.47 8.80 20.72
N ARG A 275 -20.20 8.45 20.48
CA ARG A 275 -19.73 7.07 20.59
C ARG A 275 -19.69 6.58 22.03
N ALA A 276 -19.23 7.41 22.95
CA ALA A 276 -19.22 7.09 24.38
C ALA A 276 -20.63 6.80 24.91
N GLU A 277 -21.64 7.60 24.49
CA GLU A 277 -23.03 7.35 24.86
C GLU A 277 -23.59 6.03 24.28
N GLN A 278 -23.19 5.66 23.07
CA GLN A 278 -23.53 4.36 22.49
C GLN A 278 -22.92 3.20 23.30
N LEU A 279 -21.63 3.33 23.68
CA LEU A 279 -20.93 2.29 24.42
C LEU A 279 -21.49 2.15 25.84
N ARG A 280 -21.89 3.26 26.48
CA ARG A 280 -22.54 3.24 27.81
C ARG A 280 -23.85 2.43 27.81
N LYS A 281 -24.54 2.34 26.68
CA LYS A 281 -25.77 1.55 26.54
C LYS A 281 -25.51 0.06 26.33
N LEU A 282 -24.26 -0.33 26.05
CA LEU A 282 -23.85 -1.72 25.85
C LEU A 282 -23.24 -2.35 27.10
N ALA A 283 -22.82 -1.51 28.05
CA ALA A 283 -22.30 -1.92 29.36
C ALA A 283 -23.44 -2.03 30.37
#